data_df35aa5f79dbc3ddbc9a9d2e25a961eb
#
_entry.id   df35aa5f79dbc3ddbc9a9d2e25a961eb
#
_cell.length_a   1.000
_cell.length_b   1.000
_cell.length_c   1.000
_cell.angle_alpha   90.00
_cell.angle_beta   90.00
_cell.angle_gamma   90.00
#
_symmetry.space_group_name_H-M   'P 1'
#
loop_
_entity.id
_entity.type
_entity.pdbx_description
1 polymer ?
#
loop_
_entity_poly.entity_id
_entity_poly.type
_entity_poly.pdbx_seq_one_letter_code
_entity_poly.pdbx_strand_id
1 'polypeptide(L)'
;KRQLNAQTIWISNPTWPNHNAIAKAVGIQDKPYRYYDAAKHGLDWDGMIEDLSQAQKGDIVLLHGCCHNPTGIDPTPEQWETLAKLSAEKGWLPLFDFAYQGFGNGLEEDAYGLRVFLKHNTELLIASSYSKNFGMYNERVGAFTLVAEDEETAARAHSQVKTIIRTLYSNPASHGANTIALVLKNDDLKAQWIAELDEMR
;
A
#
# COMPACT_ATOMS: atom_id res chain seq x y z
N LYS A 1 8.49 2.84 12.84
CA LYS A 1 8.40 3.35 14.21
C LYS A 1 9.54 4.30 14.57
N ARG A 2 10.81 3.85 14.52
CA ARG A 2 11.96 4.64 14.97
C ARG A 2 12.10 5.98 14.25
N GLN A 3 11.81 6.02 12.96
CA GLN A 3 11.99 7.22 12.13
C GLN A 3 10.74 8.11 12.09
N LEU A 4 9.55 7.52 12.06
CA LEU A 4 8.29 8.26 12.00
C LEU A 4 7.70 8.58 13.38
N ASN A 5 8.29 8.03 14.45
CA ASN A 5 7.75 8.09 15.82
C ASN A 5 6.30 7.59 15.94
N ALA A 6 5.84 6.81 14.96
CA ALA A 6 4.50 6.25 14.96
C ALA A 6 4.31 5.27 16.12
N GLN A 7 3.21 5.40 16.85
CA GLN A 7 2.86 4.53 17.97
C GLN A 7 1.81 3.50 17.56
N THR A 8 0.94 3.86 16.66
CA THR A 8 -0.22 3.06 16.25
C THR A 8 -0.24 2.85 14.75
N ILE A 9 -0.59 1.65 14.33
CA ILE A 9 -0.97 1.33 12.95
C ILE A 9 -2.38 0.74 12.94
N TRP A 10 -3.26 1.34 12.14
CA TRP A 10 -4.61 0.85 11.93
C TRP A 10 -4.62 -0.14 10.78
N ILE A 11 -5.20 -1.33 11.00
CA ILE A 11 -5.18 -2.46 10.07
C ILE A 11 -6.61 -2.98 9.88
N SER A 12 -7.01 -3.27 8.65
CA SER A 12 -8.36 -3.79 8.36
C SER A 12 -8.63 -5.11 9.08
N ASN A 13 -9.88 -5.31 9.48
CA ASN A 13 -10.35 -6.58 10.02
C ASN A 13 -11.47 -7.14 9.12
N PRO A 14 -11.23 -8.28 8.42
CA PRO A 14 -9.99 -9.06 8.38
C PRO A 14 -8.86 -8.39 7.57
N THR A 15 -7.67 -8.96 7.65
CA THR A 15 -6.50 -8.55 6.85
C THR A 15 -5.61 -9.75 6.52
N TRP A 16 -4.60 -9.54 5.67
CA TRP A 16 -3.52 -10.51 5.52
C TRP A 16 -2.76 -10.68 6.86
N PRO A 17 -2.71 -11.90 7.44
CA PRO A 17 -2.25 -12.09 8.83
C PRO A 17 -0.84 -11.57 9.11
N ASN A 18 0.00 -11.47 8.05
CA ASN A 18 1.36 -10.99 8.23
C ASN A 18 1.44 -9.49 8.54
N HIS A 19 0.41 -8.68 8.27
CA HIS A 19 0.38 -7.27 8.66
C HIS A 19 0.51 -7.12 10.19
N ASN A 20 -0.28 -7.88 10.94
CA ASN A 20 -0.22 -7.89 12.41
C ASN A 20 1.15 -8.41 12.91
N ALA A 21 1.68 -9.47 12.27
CA ALA A 21 3.00 -10.00 12.62
C ALA A 21 4.12 -8.98 12.40
N ILE A 22 4.08 -8.23 11.30
CA ILE A 22 5.04 -7.14 11.01
C ILE A 22 4.92 -6.02 12.05
N ALA A 23 3.71 -5.54 12.34
CA ALA A 23 3.47 -4.52 13.34
C ALA A 23 4.05 -4.92 14.70
N LYS A 24 3.79 -6.14 15.14
CA LYS A 24 4.34 -6.72 16.36
C LYS A 24 5.87 -6.79 16.33
N ALA A 25 6.46 -7.25 15.23
CA ALA A 25 7.91 -7.40 15.10
C ALA A 25 8.65 -6.06 15.21
N VAL A 26 8.07 -4.97 14.72
CA VAL A 26 8.66 -3.63 14.84
C VAL A 26 8.20 -2.87 16.09
N GLY A 27 7.36 -3.49 16.92
CA GLY A 27 6.88 -2.92 18.18
C GLY A 27 5.94 -1.72 18.01
N ILE A 28 5.17 -1.66 16.93
CA ILE A 28 4.06 -0.72 16.74
C ILE A 28 2.78 -1.39 17.24
N GLN A 29 1.96 -0.63 17.97
CA GLN A 29 0.64 -1.12 18.39
C GLN A 29 -0.26 -1.20 17.17
N ASP A 30 -0.80 -2.37 16.87
CA ASP A 30 -1.85 -2.54 15.88
C ASP A 30 -3.24 -2.32 16.49
N LYS A 31 -4.08 -1.60 15.76
CA LYS A 31 -5.51 -1.42 16.05
C LYS A 31 -6.31 -1.88 14.85
N PRO A 32 -7.35 -2.72 15.04
CA PRO A 32 -8.23 -3.09 13.94
C PRO A 32 -9.18 -1.94 13.60
N TYR A 33 -9.50 -1.80 12.30
CA TYR A 33 -10.69 -1.08 11.85
C TYR A 33 -11.63 -2.02 11.12
N ARG A 34 -12.93 -1.84 11.27
CA ARG A 34 -13.95 -2.65 10.59
C ARG A 34 -13.83 -2.50 9.10
N TYR A 35 -13.91 -3.60 8.38
CA TYR A 35 -13.76 -3.62 6.93
C TYR A 35 -14.82 -4.49 6.24
N TYR A 36 -15.16 -5.64 6.78
CA TYR A 36 -16.04 -6.61 6.13
C TYR A 36 -17.32 -6.85 6.93
N ASP A 37 -18.47 -6.68 6.26
CA ASP A 37 -19.79 -7.06 6.77
C ASP A 37 -20.17 -8.42 6.22
N ALA A 38 -20.08 -9.45 7.06
CA ALA A 38 -20.40 -10.83 6.69
C ALA A 38 -21.89 -11.04 6.35
N ALA A 39 -22.80 -10.21 6.89
CA ALA A 39 -24.23 -10.33 6.60
C ALA A 39 -24.59 -9.77 5.22
N LYS A 40 -23.86 -8.76 4.78
CA LYS A 40 -24.05 -8.11 3.46
C LYS A 40 -23.10 -8.64 2.40
N HIS A 41 -22.10 -9.47 2.79
CA HIS A 41 -20.99 -9.88 1.92
C HIS A 41 -20.33 -8.68 1.23
N GLY A 42 -20.10 -7.59 1.96
CA GLY A 42 -19.65 -6.32 1.43
C GLY A 42 -18.74 -5.56 2.38
N LEU A 43 -18.36 -4.34 1.99
CA LEU A 43 -17.61 -3.43 2.83
C LEU A 43 -18.49 -2.92 3.98
N ASP A 44 -18.00 -3.02 5.21
CA ASP A 44 -18.61 -2.32 6.38
C ASP A 44 -18.17 -0.85 6.36
N TRP A 45 -18.77 -0.11 5.45
CA TRP A 45 -18.38 1.27 5.19
C TRP A 45 -18.57 2.18 6.41
N ASP A 46 -19.72 2.10 7.05
CA ASP A 46 -20.02 2.94 8.20
C ASP A 46 -19.09 2.63 9.37
N GLY A 47 -18.85 1.35 9.62
CA GLY A 47 -17.90 0.89 10.62
C GLY A 47 -16.47 1.31 10.33
N MET A 48 -16.05 1.22 9.09
CA MET A 48 -14.71 1.67 8.65
C MET A 48 -14.51 3.18 8.90
N ILE A 49 -15.48 4.01 8.52
CA ILE A 49 -15.41 5.46 8.74
C ILE A 49 -15.44 5.82 10.21
N GLU A 50 -16.31 5.16 11.01
CA GLU A 50 -16.38 5.40 12.45
C GLU A 50 -15.03 5.10 13.13
N ASP A 51 -14.42 3.95 12.81
CA ASP A 51 -13.15 3.55 13.40
C ASP A 51 -12.00 4.47 12.94
N LEU A 52 -11.86 4.72 11.64
CA LEU A 52 -10.79 5.56 11.09
C LEU A 52 -10.94 7.05 11.46
N SER A 53 -12.13 7.50 11.83
CA SER A 53 -12.34 8.84 12.39
C SER A 53 -11.67 9.03 13.75
N GLN A 54 -11.32 7.94 14.43
CA GLN A 54 -10.58 7.96 15.71
C GLN A 54 -9.06 7.97 15.52
N ALA A 55 -8.57 7.68 14.31
CA ALA A 55 -7.16 7.76 13.99
C ALA A 55 -6.67 9.21 14.06
N GLN A 56 -5.47 9.40 14.59
CA GLN A 56 -4.94 10.72 14.91
C GLN A 56 -3.69 11.02 14.09
N LYS A 57 -3.28 12.28 14.10
CA LYS A 57 -2.03 12.72 13.50
C LYS A 57 -0.86 11.91 14.06
N GLY A 58 -0.08 11.30 13.16
CA GLY A 58 1.04 10.45 13.50
C GLY A 58 0.72 8.96 13.58
N ASP A 59 -0.55 8.56 13.57
CA ASP A 59 -0.94 7.17 13.33
C ASP A 59 -0.67 6.80 11.86
N ILE A 60 -0.43 5.52 11.62
CA ILE A 60 -0.38 4.96 10.26
C ILE A 60 -1.71 4.25 10.00
N VAL A 61 -2.29 4.44 8.83
CA VAL A 61 -3.43 3.63 8.37
C VAL A 61 -2.99 2.81 7.16
N LEU A 62 -3.03 1.48 7.32
CA LEU A 62 -2.70 0.53 6.26
C LEU A 62 -3.94 0.28 5.41
N LEU A 63 -3.81 0.55 4.12
CA LEU A 63 -4.85 0.38 3.12
C LEU A 63 -4.37 -0.61 2.05
N HIS A 64 -5.19 -1.60 1.69
CA HIS A 64 -4.93 -2.40 0.51
C HIS A 64 -5.26 -1.54 -0.72
N GLY A 65 -4.33 -1.39 -1.64
CA GLY A 65 -4.52 -0.54 -2.82
C GLY A 65 -5.56 -1.05 -3.79
N CYS A 66 -5.66 -2.38 -3.90
CA CYS A 66 -6.67 -3.12 -4.67
C CYS A 66 -6.71 -4.58 -4.22
N CYS A 67 -7.75 -5.31 -4.60
CA CYS A 67 -7.94 -6.74 -4.36
C CYS A 67 -7.68 -7.09 -2.89
N HIS A 68 -8.43 -6.49 -1.98
CA HIS A 68 -8.24 -6.63 -0.54
C HIS A 68 -8.15 -8.10 -0.11
N ASN A 69 -7.07 -8.44 0.56
CA ASN A 69 -6.83 -9.80 1.07
C ASN A 69 -7.27 -9.91 2.55
N PRO A 70 -8.27 -10.75 2.91
CA PRO A 70 -8.77 -11.89 2.12
C PRO A 70 -10.13 -11.67 1.42
N THR A 71 -10.76 -10.50 1.51
CA THR A 71 -12.17 -10.34 1.14
C THR A 71 -12.42 -10.18 -0.36
N GLY A 72 -11.44 -9.69 -1.12
CA GLY A 72 -11.61 -9.32 -2.52
C GLY A 72 -12.51 -8.09 -2.74
N ILE A 73 -12.90 -7.39 -1.68
CA ILE A 73 -13.80 -6.24 -1.75
C ILE A 73 -12.99 -4.96 -1.57
N ASP A 74 -13.12 -4.05 -2.51
CA ASP A 74 -12.43 -2.76 -2.49
C ASP A 74 -13.42 -1.60 -2.36
N PRO A 75 -13.01 -0.45 -1.81
CA PRO A 75 -13.85 0.75 -1.75
C PRO A 75 -14.18 1.26 -3.17
N THR A 76 -15.39 1.84 -3.32
CA THR A 76 -15.78 2.52 -4.56
C THR A 76 -14.97 3.80 -4.78
N PRO A 77 -14.99 4.40 -5.99
CA PRO A 77 -14.35 5.69 -6.24
C PRO A 77 -14.76 6.79 -5.25
N GLU A 78 -16.04 6.86 -4.90
CA GLU A 78 -16.59 7.85 -3.95
C GLU A 78 -16.11 7.59 -2.52
N GLN A 79 -15.97 6.32 -2.17
CA GLN A 79 -15.45 5.89 -0.88
C GLN A 79 -13.95 6.21 -0.75
N TRP A 80 -13.16 6.00 -1.80
CA TRP A 80 -11.76 6.41 -1.85
C TRP A 80 -11.59 7.92 -1.68
N GLU A 81 -12.45 8.71 -2.33
CA GLU A 81 -12.44 10.18 -2.19
C GLU A 81 -12.74 10.60 -0.74
N THR A 82 -13.71 9.95 -0.11
CA THR A 82 -14.06 10.20 1.29
C THR A 82 -12.94 9.84 2.26
N LEU A 83 -12.30 8.68 2.06
CA LEU A 83 -11.14 8.24 2.87
C LEU A 83 -9.95 9.18 2.74
N ALA A 84 -9.67 9.65 1.53
CA ALA A 84 -8.56 10.58 1.28
C ALA A 84 -8.78 11.92 1.97
N LYS A 85 -10.00 12.45 1.97
CA LYS A 85 -10.37 13.66 2.70
C LYS A 85 -10.29 13.47 4.21
N LEU A 86 -10.79 12.34 4.72
CA LEU A 86 -10.69 11.97 6.13
C LEU A 86 -9.22 11.89 6.57
N SER A 87 -8.36 11.27 5.76
CA SER A 87 -6.92 11.22 6.00
C SER A 87 -6.31 12.62 6.16
N ALA A 88 -6.59 13.51 5.21
CA ALA A 88 -6.10 14.88 5.23
C ALA A 88 -6.61 15.66 6.45
N GLU A 89 -7.89 15.48 6.82
CA GLU A 89 -8.49 16.13 7.99
C GLU A 89 -7.87 15.66 9.31
N LYS A 90 -7.71 14.34 9.47
CA LYS A 90 -7.19 13.74 10.71
C LYS A 90 -5.66 13.76 10.79
N GLY A 91 -4.98 13.89 9.66
CA GLY A 91 -3.52 13.95 9.57
C GLY A 91 -2.84 12.61 9.85
N TRP A 92 -3.52 11.46 9.69
CA TRP A 92 -2.86 10.16 9.75
C TRP A 92 -2.12 9.86 8.45
N LEU A 93 -1.04 9.07 8.54
CA LEU A 93 -0.18 8.73 7.41
C LEU A 93 -0.71 7.50 6.66
N PRO A 94 -1.13 7.61 5.40
CA PRO A 94 -1.54 6.47 4.60
C PRO A 94 -0.34 5.57 4.25
N LEU A 95 -0.49 4.26 4.44
CA LEU A 95 0.40 3.23 3.94
C LEU A 95 -0.38 2.32 3.00
N PHE A 96 -0.09 2.38 1.71
CA PHE A 96 -0.69 1.51 0.71
C PHE A 96 0.10 0.22 0.55
N ASP A 97 -0.59 -0.93 0.60
CA ASP A 97 -0.08 -2.23 0.19
C ASP A 97 -0.64 -2.60 -1.18
N PHE A 98 0.25 -2.70 -2.17
CA PHE A 98 -0.05 -3.10 -3.54
C PHE A 98 0.56 -4.46 -3.85
N ALA A 99 -0.10 -5.54 -3.42
CA ALA A 99 0.32 -6.90 -3.74
C ALA A 99 -0.29 -7.43 -5.05
N TYR A 100 -1.39 -6.83 -5.51
CA TYR A 100 -2.24 -7.37 -6.59
C TYR A 100 -2.57 -6.37 -7.69
N GLN A 101 -1.79 -5.31 -7.87
CA GLN A 101 -2.03 -4.33 -8.92
C GLN A 101 -2.04 -5.00 -10.31
N GLY A 102 -3.10 -4.78 -11.08
CA GLY A 102 -3.37 -5.38 -12.37
C GLY A 102 -4.38 -6.53 -12.33
N PHE A 103 -4.73 -7.05 -11.15
CA PHE A 103 -5.66 -8.18 -11.01
C PHE A 103 -7.11 -7.78 -10.66
N GLY A 104 -7.35 -6.51 -10.33
CA GLY A 104 -8.70 -5.99 -10.07
C GLY A 104 -9.40 -5.60 -11.36
N ASN A 105 -9.30 -4.35 -11.73
CA ASN A 105 -9.93 -3.78 -12.92
C ASN A 105 -8.92 -3.42 -14.02
N GLY A 106 -7.64 -3.35 -13.70
CA GLY A 106 -6.55 -2.98 -14.59
C GLY A 106 -5.40 -2.32 -13.85
N LEU A 107 -4.25 -2.16 -14.50
CA LEU A 107 -3.07 -1.57 -13.89
C LEU A 107 -3.31 -0.13 -13.40
N GLU A 108 -3.99 0.66 -14.22
CA GLU A 108 -4.27 2.07 -13.96
C GLU A 108 -5.46 2.25 -13.02
N GLU A 109 -6.50 1.45 -13.23
CA GLU A 109 -7.73 1.44 -12.46
C GLU A 109 -7.47 1.03 -11.00
N ASP A 110 -6.64 0.01 -10.80
CA ASP A 110 -6.28 -0.47 -9.47
C ASP A 110 -5.48 0.55 -8.65
N ALA A 111 -4.82 1.49 -9.32
CA ALA A 111 -4.13 2.60 -8.66
C ALA A 111 -5.02 3.82 -8.37
N TYR A 112 -6.33 3.75 -8.66
CA TYR A 112 -7.27 4.87 -8.50
C TYR A 112 -7.24 5.43 -7.07
N GLY A 113 -7.40 4.57 -6.05
CA GLY A 113 -7.39 4.99 -4.65
C GLY A 113 -6.13 5.74 -4.26
N LEU A 114 -4.96 5.24 -4.64
CA LEU A 114 -3.69 5.93 -4.42
C LEU A 114 -3.66 7.32 -5.07
N ARG A 115 -4.10 7.43 -6.33
CA ARG A 115 -4.12 8.71 -7.05
C ARG A 115 -5.07 9.73 -6.43
N VAL A 116 -6.18 9.28 -5.88
CA VAL A 116 -7.10 10.13 -5.13
C VAL A 116 -6.42 10.65 -3.86
N PHE A 117 -5.75 9.78 -3.11
CA PHE A 117 -5.01 10.20 -1.92
C PHE A 117 -3.93 11.24 -2.23
N LEU A 118 -3.22 11.12 -3.36
CA LEU A 118 -2.21 12.10 -3.80
C LEU A 118 -2.79 13.51 -4.07
N LYS A 119 -4.09 13.64 -4.31
CA LYS A 119 -4.75 14.94 -4.47
C LYS A 119 -5.03 15.65 -3.15
N HIS A 120 -5.16 14.88 -2.06
CA HIS A 120 -5.58 15.39 -0.76
C HIS A 120 -4.49 15.33 0.31
N ASN A 121 -3.47 14.50 0.11
CA ASN A 121 -2.42 14.25 1.10
C ASN A 121 -1.04 14.55 0.52
N THR A 122 -0.22 15.22 1.29
CA THR A 122 1.16 15.56 0.90
C THR A 122 2.18 14.48 1.25
N GLU A 123 1.80 13.53 2.09
CA GLU A 123 2.66 12.45 2.56
C GLU A 123 1.97 11.10 2.41
N LEU A 124 2.65 10.13 1.83
CA LEU A 124 2.17 8.75 1.61
C LEU A 124 3.33 7.77 1.65
N LEU A 125 3.04 6.55 2.09
CA LEU A 125 3.93 5.41 1.96
C LEU A 125 3.28 4.35 1.07
N ILE A 126 4.05 3.77 0.14
CA ILE A 126 3.53 2.76 -0.77
C ILE A 126 4.52 1.58 -0.80
N ALA A 127 4.00 0.39 -0.52
CA ALA A 127 4.70 -0.88 -0.64
C ALA A 127 4.12 -1.67 -1.81
N SER A 128 4.83 -1.70 -2.94
CA SER A 128 4.41 -2.43 -4.14
C SER A 128 5.17 -3.74 -4.26
N SER A 129 4.46 -4.84 -4.49
CA SER A 129 5.05 -6.16 -4.75
C SER A 129 4.92 -6.53 -6.22
N TYR A 130 5.97 -7.11 -6.77
CA TYR A 130 5.96 -7.69 -8.12
C TYR A 130 5.92 -9.23 -8.09
N SER A 131 5.68 -9.81 -6.92
CA SER A 131 5.62 -11.26 -6.76
C SER A 131 4.50 -11.89 -7.60
N LYS A 132 3.33 -11.25 -7.66
CA LYS A 132 2.15 -11.82 -8.34
C LYS A 132 2.05 -11.34 -9.78
N ASN A 133 2.00 -10.03 -10.01
CA ASN A 133 1.78 -9.48 -11.35
C ASN A 133 2.94 -9.69 -12.35
N PHE A 134 4.11 -10.08 -11.87
CA PHE A 134 5.24 -10.56 -12.70
C PHE A 134 5.57 -12.04 -12.48
N GLY A 135 4.81 -12.75 -11.62
CA GLY A 135 5.11 -14.15 -11.29
C GLY A 135 6.46 -14.38 -10.60
N MET A 136 7.05 -13.35 -10.00
CA MET A 136 8.43 -13.38 -9.47
C MET A 136 8.48 -13.59 -7.96
N TYR A 137 7.73 -14.56 -7.46
CA TYR A 137 7.60 -14.84 -6.02
C TYR A 137 8.93 -15.08 -5.31
N ASN A 138 9.84 -15.85 -5.94
CA ASN A 138 11.10 -16.24 -5.35
C ASN A 138 12.20 -15.19 -5.50
N GLU A 139 12.06 -14.24 -6.42
CA GLU A 139 13.04 -13.18 -6.66
C GLU A 139 13.01 -12.09 -5.58
N ARG A 140 11.98 -12.11 -4.72
CA ARG A 140 11.81 -11.16 -3.60
C ARG A 140 11.92 -9.70 -4.04
N VAL A 141 11.17 -9.31 -5.06
CA VAL A 141 11.23 -7.99 -5.67
C VAL A 141 9.97 -7.18 -5.42
N GLY A 142 10.16 -5.93 -5.07
CA GLY A 142 9.12 -4.95 -4.84
C GLY A 142 9.72 -3.54 -4.85
N ALA A 143 8.87 -2.54 -4.70
CA ALA A 143 9.28 -1.14 -4.59
C ALA A 143 8.65 -0.51 -3.34
N PHE A 144 9.46 0.21 -2.60
CA PHE A 144 8.97 1.11 -1.56
C PHE A 144 9.04 2.54 -2.09
N THR A 145 7.91 3.21 -2.12
CA THR A 145 7.80 4.61 -2.55
C THR A 145 7.38 5.47 -1.36
N LEU A 146 8.03 6.60 -1.24
CA LEU A 146 7.74 7.61 -0.23
C LEU A 146 7.39 8.92 -0.94
N VAL A 147 6.24 9.47 -0.62
CA VAL A 147 5.82 10.81 -1.03
C VAL A 147 5.93 11.72 0.17
N ALA A 148 6.49 12.90 0.00
CA ALA A 148 6.62 13.92 1.03
C ALA A 148 6.22 15.29 0.47
N GLU A 149 5.98 16.25 1.36
CA GLU A 149 5.50 17.58 0.99
C GLU A 149 6.48 18.39 0.12
N ASP A 150 7.78 18.09 0.24
CA ASP A 150 8.85 18.73 -0.52
C ASP A 150 10.03 17.79 -0.77
N GLU A 151 10.91 18.19 -1.71
CA GLU A 151 12.07 17.41 -2.12
C GLU A 151 13.08 17.22 -0.99
N GLU A 152 13.30 18.22 -0.15
CA GLU A 152 14.25 18.13 0.97
C GLU A 152 13.79 17.12 2.00
N THR A 153 12.50 17.14 2.36
CA THR A 153 11.87 16.17 3.25
C THR A 153 11.93 14.77 2.65
N ALA A 154 11.63 14.61 1.36
CA ALA A 154 11.74 13.34 0.65
C ALA A 154 13.18 12.79 0.69
N ALA A 155 14.17 13.64 0.42
CA ALA A 155 15.59 13.24 0.43
C ALA A 155 16.05 12.82 1.82
N ARG A 156 15.67 13.54 2.88
CA ARG A 156 15.96 13.18 4.28
C ARG A 156 15.34 11.84 4.64
N ALA A 157 14.05 11.66 4.36
CA ALA A 157 13.34 10.41 4.64
C ALA A 157 13.93 9.23 3.87
N HIS A 158 14.22 9.39 2.59
CA HIS A 158 14.88 8.38 1.76
C HIS A 158 16.27 7.99 2.29
N SER A 159 17.04 8.95 2.79
CA SER A 159 18.33 8.67 3.44
C SER A 159 18.16 7.76 4.65
N GLN A 160 17.14 7.99 5.48
CA GLN A 160 16.84 7.13 6.63
C GLN A 160 16.40 5.72 6.21
N VAL A 161 15.58 5.62 5.16
CA VAL A 161 15.18 4.31 4.59
C VAL A 161 16.41 3.54 4.13
N LYS A 162 17.34 4.18 3.40
CA LYS A 162 18.60 3.53 2.99
C LYS A 162 19.43 3.04 4.17
N THR A 163 19.49 3.80 5.26
CA THR A 163 20.18 3.39 6.48
C THR A 163 19.54 2.15 7.10
N ILE A 164 18.21 2.07 7.15
CA ILE A 164 17.48 0.90 7.62
C ILE A 164 17.78 -0.32 6.74
N ILE A 165 17.68 -0.18 5.42
CA ILE A 165 17.98 -1.23 4.45
C ILE A 165 19.42 -1.73 4.63
N ARG A 166 20.37 -0.81 4.74
CA ARG A 166 21.78 -1.15 4.96
C ARG A 166 21.99 -2.01 6.21
N THR A 167 21.25 -1.70 7.28
CA THR A 167 21.34 -2.42 8.55
C THR A 167 20.69 -3.81 8.48
N LEU A 168 19.58 -3.96 7.74
CA LEU A 168 18.80 -5.19 7.71
C LEU A 168 19.40 -6.23 6.76
N TYR A 169 19.76 -5.84 5.54
CA TYR A 169 20.23 -6.78 4.49
C TYR A 169 21.18 -6.15 3.46
N SER A 170 21.81 -5.04 3.79
CA SER A 170 22.78 -4.30 2.98
C SER A 170 22.17 -3.55 1.79
N ASN A 171 21.64 -4.26 0.81
CA ASN A 171 20.94 -3.71 -0.36
C ASN A 171 20.05 -4.78 -0.99
N PRO A 172 19.01 -4.39 -1.75
CA PRO A 172 18.18 -5.32 -2.50
C PRO A 172 18.96 -6.10 -3.55
N ALA A 173 18.54 -7.33 -3.83
CA ALA A 173 19.04 -8.10 -4.97
C ALA A 173 18.67 -7.39 -6.28
N SER A 174 19.60 -7.39 -7.24
CA SER A 174 19.42 -6.64 -8.48
C SER A 174 18.72 -7.42 -9.60
N HIS A 175 18.79 -8.76 -9.59
CA HIS A 175 18.29 -9.59 -10.69
C HIS A 175 16.80 -9.34 -10.99
N GLY A 176 15.92 -9.53 -10.02
CA GLY A 176 14.49 -9.32 -10.19
C GLY A 176 14.14 -7.88 -10.56
N ALA A 177 14.77 -6.89 -9.91
CA ALA A 177 14.55 -5.48 -10.21
C ALA A 177 14.98 -5.12 -11.64
N ASN A 178 16.11 -5.64 -12.14
CA ASN A 178 16.56 -5.42 -13.51
C ASN A 178 15.64 -6.08 -14.53
N THR A 179 15.14 -7.29 -14.25
CA THR A 179 14.19 -7.99 -15.11
C THR A 179 12.89 -7.17 -15.27
N ILE A 180 12.32 -6.70 -14.18
CA ILE A 180 11.11 -5.85 -14.21
C ILE A 180 11.38 -4.54 -14.93
N ALA A 181 12.50 -3.88 -14.64
CA ALA A 181 12.88 -2.64 -15.29
C ALA A 181 13.06 -2.81 -16.82
N LEU A 182 13.58 -3.95 -17.26
CA LEU A 182 13.70 -4.28 -18.69
C LEU A 182 12.33 -4.38 -19.35
N VAL A 183 11.41 -5.13 -18.76
CA VAL A 183 10.04 -5.28 -19.27
C VAL A 183 9.33 -3.93 -19.32
N LEU A 184 9.37 -3.17 -18.23
CA LEU A 184 8.63 -1.89 -18.15
C LEU A 184 9.20 -0.78 -19.05
N LYS A 185 10.48 -0.86 -19.44
CA LYS A 185 11.15 0.11 -20.34
C LYS A 185 11.06 -0.26 -21.82
N ASN A 186 10.65 -1.46 -22.13
CA ASN A 186 10.48 -1.94 -23.50
C ASN A 186 8.99 -2.02 -23.82
N ASP A 187 8.52 -1.21 -24.76
CA ASP A 187 7.09 -1.10 -25.08
C ASP A 187 6.47 -2.43 -25.54
N ASP A 188 7.19 -3.23 -26.34
CA ASP A 188 6.71 -4.53 -26.81
C ASP A 188 6.59 -5.54 -25.67
N LEU A 189 7.59 -5.63 -24.81
CA LEU A 189 7.55 -6.54 -23.64
C LEU A 189 6.49 -6.09 -22.62
N LYS A 190 6.36 -4.78 -22.42
CA LYS A 190 5.33 -4.23 -21.54
C LYS A 190 3.93 -4.52 -22.06
N ALA A 191 3.71 -4.40 -23.38
CA ALA A 191 2.42 -4.72 -23.99
C ALA A 191 2.08 -6.21 -23.84
N GLN A 192 3.05 -7.11 -24.04
CA GLN A 192 2.87 -8.54 -23.82
C GLN A 192 2.52 -8.85 -22.35
N TRP A 193 3.27 -8.28 -21.41
CA TRP A 193 2.99 -8.43 -19.99
C TRP A 193 1.60 -7.94 -19.58
N ILE A 194 1.14 -6.81 -20.12
CA ILE A 194 -0.21 -6.30 -19.87
C ILE A 194 -1.26 -7.28 -20.41
N ALA A 195 -1.05 -7.82 -21.62
CA ALA A 195 -1.98 -8.80 -22.22
C ALA A 195 -2.06 -10.09 -21.37
N GLU A 196 -0.94 -10.58 -20.84
CA GLU A 196 -0.94 -11.73 -19.91
C GLU A 196 -1.68 -11.44 -18.61
N LEU A 197 -1.52 -10.23 -18.05
CA LEU A 197 -2.27 -9.82 -16.85
C LEU A 197 -3.79 -9.78 -17.12
N ASP A 198 -4.18 -9.26 -18.29
CA ASP A 198 -5.59 -9.19 -18.71
C ASP A 198 -6.19 -10.60 -18.89
N GLU A 199 -5.43 -11.54 -19.41
CA GLU A 199 -5.85 -12.95 -19.53
C GLU A 199 -5.97 -13.63 -18.16
N MET A 200 -5.08 -13.33 -17.21
CA MET A 200 -5.14 -13.88 -15.85
C MET A 200 -6.30 -13.32 -15.02
N ARG A 201 -6.68 -12.05 -15.22
CA ARG A 201 -7.81 -11.37 -14.57
C ARG A 201 -9.15 -11.90 -15.07
#